data_e8ace9423c385ee1f622a75adf21ba38
#
_entry.id   e8ace9423c385ee1f622a75adf21ba38
#
_cell.length_a   1.000
_cell.length_b   1.000
_cell.length_c   1.000
_cell.angle_alpha   90.00
_cell.angle_beta   90.00
_cell.angle_gamma   90.00
#
_symmetry.space_group_name_H-M   'P 1'
#
loop_
_entity.id
_entity.type
_entity.pdbx_description
1 polymer ?
#
loop_
_entity_poly.entity_id
_entity_poly.type
_entity_poly.pdbx_seq_one_letter_code
_entity_poly.pdbx_strand_id
1 'polypeptide(L)'
;LMTTGHWIDVGDEQALSQRELQTLAVGNTPVALSFEGGRFGAVSNKCNHLGGPLGQGRLDGDYVVCPWHYWKFHRVTGLGEPGYEKDAVPAHEVKVEQGRVLVNAEPFAKCSRLPHPPHELARDPVRAAGPVRVLGLSTTIMTADHPRYSTSEDLLETALKHASTEFGCDTRLLRVRDLSFRACEGF
;
A
#
# COMPACT_ATOMS: atom_id res chain seq x y z
N LEU A 1 -1.87 26.58 23.95
CA LEU A 1 -2.85 25.60 24.43
C LEU A 1 -2.08 24.30 24.59
N MET A 2 -1.75 23.94 25.84
CA MET A 2 -1.16 22.62 26.15
C MET A 2 -2.26 21.59 25.92
N THR A 3 -2.11 20.76 24.92
CA THR A 3 -2.95 19.57 24.76
C THR A 3 -2.68 18.68 25.94
N THR A 4 -3.70 18.41 26.75
CA THR A 4 -3.69 17.39 27.81
C THR A 4 -3.65 16.02 27.13
N GLY A 5 -2.50 15.68 26.51
CA GLY A 5 -2.32 14.44 25.79
C GLY A 5 -2.25 13.25 26.76
N HIS A 6 -2.83 12.13 26.35
CA HIS A 6 -2.68 10.87 27.06
C HIS A 6 -1.32 10.24 26.69
N TRP A 7 -0.27 10.61 27.43
CA TRP A 7 1.08 10.15 27.21
C TRP A 7 1.33 8.78 27.81
N ILE A 8 1.83 7.86 27.03
CA ILE A 8 2.16 6.49 27.42
C ILE A 8 3.66 6.32 27.32
N ASP A 9 4.29 5.89 28.41
CA ASP A 9 5.70 5.50 28.45
C ASP A 9 5.87 4.17 27.69
N VAL A 10 6.67 4.19 26.63
CA VAL A 10 6.90 3.02 25.76
C VAL A 10 8.28 2.40 25.96
N GLY A 11 9.15 3.03 26.76
CA GLY A 11 10.44 2.44 27.09
C GLY A 11 11.59 3.43 27.28
N ASP A 12 12.74 2.86 27.51
CA ASP A 12 14.01 3.58 27.67
C ASP A 12 14.52 4.12 26.34
N GLU A 13 14.94 5.38 26.31
CA GLU A 13 15.41 6.08 25.11
C GLU A 13 16.62 5.38 24.48
N GLN A 14 17.60 5.00 25.30
CA GLN A 14 18.81 4.37 24.80
C GLN A 14 18.52 3.00 24.19
N ALA A 15 17.62 2.25 24.81
CA ALA A 15 17.21 0.94 24.28
C ALA A 15 16.43 1.06 22.97
N LEU A 16 15.48 2.01 22.90
CA LEU A 16 14.63 2.19 21.74
C LEU A 16 15.35 2.83 20.55
N SER A 17 16.39 3.61 20.78
CA SER A 17 17.22 4.21 19.72
C SER A 17 18.15 3.22 19.02
N GLN A 18 18.31 2.00 19.53
CA GLN A 18 19.13 0.95 18.90
C GLN A 18 18.51 0.38 17.60
N ARG A 19 17.24 0.63 17.37
CA ARG A 19 16.53 0.16 16.17
C ARG A 19 15.97 1.32 15.40
N GLU A 20 16.25 1.34 14.11
CA GLU A 20 15.71 2.38 13.22
C GLU A 20 14.19 2.33 13.14
N LEU A 21 13.61 1.13 13.18
CA LEU A 21 12.17 0.91 13.07
C LEU A 21 11.74 -0.31 13.89
N GLN A 22 10.62 -0.20 14.62
CA GLN A 22 10.08 -1.27 15.43
C GLN A 22 8.59 -1.09 15.70
N THR A 23 7.90 -2.18 15.98
CA THR A 23 6.50 -2.14 16.41
C THR A 23 6.42 -2.11 17.93
N LEU A 24 5.66 -1.16 18.49
CA LEU A 24 5.37 -1.06 19.90
C LEU A 24 3.86 -0.95 20.13
N ALA A 25 3.42 -1.27 21.34
CA ALA A 25 2.06 -1.04 21.78
C ALA A 25 1.96 0.29 22.54
N VAL A 26 1.10 1.18 22.09
CA VAL A 26 0.73 2.40 22.82
C VAL A 26 -0.70 2.20 23.33
N GLY A 27 -0.81 1.77 24.58
CA GLY A 27 -2.05 1.20 25.09
C GLY A 27 -2.43 -0.07 24.30
N ASN A 28 -3.60 -0.05 23.67
CA ASN A 28 -4.08 -1.17 22.84
C ASN A 28 -3.78 -0.96 21.34
N THR A 29 -3.07 0.12 20.97
CA THR A 29 -2.84 0.47 19.56
C THR A 29 -1.41 0.12 19.17
N PRO A 30 -1.20 -0.72 18.13
CA PRO A 30 0.13 -0.97 17.61
C PRO A 30 0.62 0.24 16.80
N VAL A 31 1.82 0.70 17.10
CA VAL A 31 2.47 1.86 16.50
C VAL A 31 3.83 1.44 15.95
N ALA A 32 4.18 1.95 14.78
CA ALA A 32 5.53 1.88 14.23
C ALA A 32 6.33 3.06 14.79
N LEU A 33 7.25 2.76 15.69
CA LEU A 33 8.21 3.72 16.24
C LEU A 33 9.47 3.68 15.39
N SER A 34 9.89 4.83 14.92
CA SER A 34 11.14 5.03 14.18
C SER A 34 12.11 5.90 14.95
N PHE A 35 13.41 5.66 14.75
CA PHE A 35 14.50 6.52 15.24
C PHE A 35 15.49 6.75 14.12
N GLU A 36 15.64 8.02 13.73
CA GLU A 36 16.54 8.42 12.66
C GLU A 36 17.01 9.86 12.93
N GLY A 37 18.31 10.13 12.70
CA GLY A 37 18.87 11.46 12.89
C GLY A 37 18.70 12.04 14.30
N GLY A 38 18.71 11.19 15.33
CA GLY A 38 18.53 11.62 16.73
C GLY A 38 17.07 11.94 17.11
N ARG A 39 16.09 11.61 16.26
CA ARG A 39 14.67 11.91 16.49
C ARG A 39 13.79 10.68 16.36
N PHE A 40 12.91 10.54 17.32
CA PHE A 40 11.82 9.58 17.22
C PHE A 40 10.67 10.10 16.34
N GLY A 41 10.01 9.18 15.67
CA GLY A 41 8.74 9.40 14.99
C GLY A 41 7.81 8.20 15.26
N ALA A 42 6.53 8.45 15.33
CA ALA A 42 5.56 7.40 15.61
C ALA A 42 4.35 7.53 14.68
N VAL A 43 4.08 6.47 13.94
CA VAL A 43 2.90 6.38 13.07
C VAL A 43 2.16 5.08 13.33
N SER A 44 0.89 5.01 12.94
CA SER A 44 0.13 3.76 13.02
C SER A 44 0.94 2.60 12.44
N ASN A 45 0.93 1.45 13.10
CA ASN A 45 1.54 0.23 12.54
C ASN A 45 0.75 -0.37 11.39
N LYS A 46 -0.41 0.20 11.05
CA LYS A 46 -1.32 -0.29 10.03
C LYS A 46 -1.29 0.61 8.80
N CYS A 47 -0.73 0.09 7.70
CA CYS A 47 -0.75 0.77 6.40
C CYS A 47 -2.19 0.99 5.92
N ASN A 48 -2.51 2.19 5.39
CA ASN A 48 -3.85 2.52 4.92
C ASN A 48 -4.26 1.82 3.62
N HIS A 49 -3.32 1.16 2.93
CA HIS A 49 -3.62 0.38 1.73
C HIS A 49 -4.39 -0.91 2.08
N LEU A 50 -3.69 -1.92 2.61
CA LEU A 50 -4.25 -3.23 2.98
C LEU A 50 -3.88 -3.66 4.41
N GLY A 51 -3.45 -2.72 5.24
CA GLY A 51 -3.17 -3.01 6.64
C GLY A 51 -1.80 -3.63 6.92
N GLY A 52 -0.85 -3.54 5.97
CA GLY A 52 0.51 -4.06 6.16
C GLY A 52 1.19 -3.48 7.40
N PRO A 53 2.02 -4.28 8.11
CA PRO A 53 2.64 -3.88 9.38
C PRO A 53 3.83 -2.95 9.16
N LEU A 54 3.62 -1.63 9.27
CA LEU A 54 4.63 -0.61 8.96
C LEU A 54 5.90 -0.75 9.80
N GLY A 55 5.80 -1.13 11.07
CA GLY A 55 6.97 -1.33 11.94
C GLY A 55 7.81 -2.57 11.62
N GLN A 56 7.39 -3.41 10.69
CA GLN A 56 8.16 -4.53 10.12
C GLN A 56 8.75 -4.18 8.75
N GLY A 57 8.56 -2.97 8.28
CA GLY A 57 9.13 -2.47 7.06
C GLY A 57 10.58 -2.01 7.23
N ARG A 58 10.95 -0.96 6.53
CA ARG A 58 12.27 -0.31 6.63
C ARG A 58 12.12 1.20 6.58
N LEU A 59 13.17 1.91 6.96
CA LEU A 59 13.27 3.34 6.69
C LEU A 59 13.90 3.59 5.31
N ASP A 60 13.47 4.66 4.67
CA ASP A 60 14.05 5.25 3.48
C ASP A 60 14.07 6.77 3.70
N GLY A 61 15.15 7.26 4.28
CA GLY A 61 15.23 8.60 4.83
C GLY A 61 14.14 8.87 5.86
N ASP A 62 13.35 9.92 5.64
CA ASP A 62 12.25 10.28 6.54
C ASP A 62 10.95 9.47 6.33
N TYR A 63 11.00 8.40 5.56
CA TYR A 63 9.82 7.60 5.24
C TYR A 63 9.89 6.18 5.78
N VAL A 64 8.78 5.72 6.36
CA VAL A 64 8.53 4.31 6.67
C VAL A 64 7.95 3.65 5.41
N VAL A 65 8.62 2.60 4.94
CA VAL A 65 8.23 1.84 3.74
C VAL A 65 7.46 0.59 4.16
N CYS A 66 6.24 0.44 3.66
CA CYS A 66 5.40 -0.73 3.91
C CYS A 66 6.04 -2.00 3.33
N PRO A 67 6.16 -3.11 4.09
CA PRO A 67 6.80 -4.33 3.61
C PRO A 67 5.99 -5.08 2.55
N TRP A 68 4.69 -4.77 2.39
CA TRP A 68 3.84 -5.50 1.45
C TRP A 68 3.85 -4.91 0.04
N HIS A 69 3.61 -3.56 -0.07
CA HIS A 69 3.45 -2.92 -1.40
C HIS A 69 4.29 -1.65 -1.53
N TYR A 70 5.28 -1.46 -0.64
CA TYR A 70 6.26 -0.37 -0.68
C TYR A 70 5.70 1.05 -0.59
N TRP A 71 4.46 1.23 -0.15
CA TRP A 71 3.91 2.54 0.14
C TRP A 71 4.72 3.21 1.23
N LYS A 72 4.98 4.51 1.06
CA LYS A 72 5.84 5.29 1.94
C LYS A 72 5.03 6.32 2.70
N PHE A 73 5.29 6.40 3.99
CA PHE A 73 4.68 7.38 4.88
C PHE A 73 5.74 8.08 5.69
N HIS A 74 5.68 9.41 5.72
CA HIS A 74 6.60 10.21 6.51
C HIS A 74 6.51 9.84 8.00
N ARG A 75 7.62 9.41 8.56
CA ARG A 75 7.72 8.79 9.90
C ARG A 75 7.23 9.65 11.07
N VAL A 76 7.12 10.99 10.88
CA VAL A 76 6.67 11.93 11.91
C VAL A 76 5.26 12.44 11.62
N THR A 77 4.93 12.76 10.36
CA THR A 77 3.66 13.37 10.01
C THR A 77 2.59 12.37 9.56
N GLY A 78 3.01 11.17 9.18
CA GLY A 78 2.12 10.14 8.63
C GLY A 78 1.66 10.40 7.20
N LEU A 79 2.08 11.48 6.57
CA LEU A 79 1.72 11.81 5.18
C LEU A 79 2.40 10.87 4.19
N GLY A 80 1.74 10.58 3.09
CA GLY A 80 2.35 9.88 1.95
C GLY A 80 3.53 10.65 1.36
N GLU A 81 4.34 9.96 0.57
CA GLU A 81 5.47 10.57 -0.15
C GLU A 81 5.00 11.66 -1.14
N PRO A 82 5.92 12.51 -1.65
CA PRO A 82 5.58 13.56 -2.61
C PRO A 82 4.79 13.03 -3.80
N GLY A 83 3.64 13.67 -4.08
CA GLY A 83 2.67 13.23 -5.08
C GLY A 83 1.55 12.33 -4.53
N TYR A 84 1.72 11.79 -3.33
CA TYR A 84 0.75 10.94 -2.63
C TYR A 84 0.39 11.45 -1.23
N GLU A 85 0.57 12.74 -0.96
CA GLU A 85 0.35 13.36 0.35
C GLU A 85 -1.10 13.28 0.83
N LYS A 86 -2.02 12.95 -0.08
CA LYS A 86 -3.44 12.70 0.26
C LYS A 86 -3.65 11.37 0.96
N ASP A 87 -2.73 10.42 0.77
CA ASP A 87 -2.71 9.18 1.51
C ASP A 87 -1.96 9.42 2.83
N ALA A 88 -2.58 9.08 3.94
CA ALA A 88 -1.98 9.31 5.24
C ALA A 88 -2.33 8.18 6.22
N VAL A 89 -1.45 7.95 7.16
CA VAL A 89 -1.68 7.09 8.33
C VAL A 89 -1.71 7.94 9.59
N PRO A 90 -2.42 7.52 10.65
CA PRO A 90 -2.37 8.22 11.93
C PRO A 90 -0.94 8.42 12.41
N ALA A 91 -0.62 9.62 12.87
CA ALA A 91 0.67 9.98 13.44
C ALA A 91 0.51 10.45 14.88
N HIS A 92 1.47 10.11 15.72
CA HIS A 92 1.46 10.36 17.15
C HIS A 92 2.62 11.27 17.54
N GLU A 93 2.35 12.18 18.46
CA GLU A 93 3.43 12.95 19.07
C GLU A 93 4.33 12.07 19.91
N VAL A 94 5.63 12.32 19.83
CA VAL A 94 6.65 11.63 20.62
C VAL A 94 7.47 12.68 21.37
N LYS A 95 7.74 12.43 22.62
CA LYS A 95 8.70 13.21 23.43
C LYS A 95 9.59 12.31 24.25
N VAL A 96 10.75 12.83 24.59
CA VAL A 96 11.69 12.19 25.52
C VAL A 96 11.74 13.01 26.79
N GLU A 97 11.49 12.37 27.92
CA GLU A 97 11.58 12.99 29.23
C GLU A 97 12.34 12.07 30.17
N GLN A 98 13.37 12.57 30.81
CA GLN A 98 14.20 11.82 31.78
C GLN A 98 14.71 10.47 31.25
N GLY A 99 15.10 10.40 29.95
CA GLY A 99 15.57 9.18 29.31
C GLY A 99 14.46 8.16 28.98
N ARG A 100 13.21 8.57 29.07
CA ARG A 100 12.05 7.74 28.70
C ARG A 100 11.37 8.31 27.47
N VAL A 101 10.97 7.42 26.57
CA VAL A 101 10.20 7.76 25.37
C VAL A 101 8.72 7.66 25.68
N LEU A 102 8.01 8.75 25.48
CA LEU A 102 6.57 8.84 25.66
C LEU A 102 5.90 9.12 24.32
N VAL A 103 4.84 8.37 24.06
CA VAL A 103 4.02 8.54 22.85
C VAL A 103 2.62 8.95 23.26
N ASN A 104 2.10 9.98 22.59
CA ASN A 104 0.72 10.38 22.80
C ASN A 104 -0.22 9.34 22.19
N ALA A 105 -1.10 8.75 23.00
CA ALA A 105 -2.06 7.74 22.54
C ALA A 105 -3.07 8.31 21.53
N GLU A 106 -3.32 9.63 21.61
CA GLU A 106 -4.22 10.30 20.66
C GLU A 106 -3.41 10.78 19.46
N PRO A 107 -3.69 10.27 18.24
CA PRO A 107 -3.00 10.71 17.05
C PRO A 107 -3.39 12.16 16.70
N PHE A 108 -2.42 12.99 16.34
CA PHE A 108 -2.67 14.34 15.85
C PHE A 108 -3.04 14.38 14.36
N ALA A 109 -2.72 13.31 13.61
CA ALA A 109 -3.14 13.13 12.23
C ALA A 109 -4.04 11.89 12.12
N LYS A 110 -5.06 11.98 11.27
CA LYS A 110 -6.00 10.89 11.02
C LYS A 110 -5.64 10.16 9.73
N CYS A 111 -6.02 8.89 9.65
CA CYS A 111 -5.96 8.15 8.41
C CYS A 111 -6.77 8.88 7.34
N SER A 112 -6.16 9.13 6.21
CA SER A 112 -6.81 9.72 5.04
C SER A 112 -6.52 8.81 3.85
N ARG A 113 -7.58 8.42 3.16
CA ARG A 113 -7.52 7.75 1.87
C ARG A 113 -8.57 8.40 0.99
N LEU A 114 -8.13 9.39 0.23
CA LEU A 114 -9.01 10.01 -0.74
C LEU A 114 -9.03 9.14 -2.01
N PRO A 115 -10.21 8.87 -2.57
CA PRO A 115 -10.29 8.24 -3.87
C PRO A 115 -9.53 9.11 -4.87
N HIS A 116 -8.60 8.50 -5.60
CA HIS A 116 -8.02 9.19 -6.74
C HIS A 116 -9.14 9.50 -7.75
N PRO A 117 -9.14 10.69 -8.36
CA PRO A 117 -10.10 10.97 -9.39
C PRO A 117 -9.95 9.91 -10.50
N PRO A 118 -11.05 9.39 -11.04
CA PRO A 118 -10.99 8.44 -12.13
C PRO A 118 -10.15 9.03 -13.27
N HIS A 119 -9.31 8.19 -13.89
CA HIS A 119 -8.58 8.58 -15.10
C HIS A 119 -9.56 9.11 -16.15
N GLU A 120 -9.14 10.07 -16.96
CA GLU A 120 -10.02 10.68 -17.98
C GLU A 120 -10.67 9.64 -18.90
N LEU A 121 -9.96 8.57 -19.24
CA LEU A 121 -10.50 7.45 -20.01
C LEU A 121 -11.55 6.61 -19.26
N ALA A 122 -11.64 6.75 -17.93
CA ALA A 122 -12.64 6.09 -17.09
C ALA A 122 -13.84 6.99 -16.78
N ARG A 123 -13.78 8.28 -17.19
CA ARG A 123 -14.89 9.20 -17.05
C ARG A 123 -15.81 9.00 -18.23
N ASP A 124 -17.06 8.68 -17.95
CA ASP A 124 -18.14 8.56 -18.95
C ASP A 124 -17.75 7.74 -20.19
N PRO A 125 -17.55 6.41 -20.04
CA PRO A 125 -17.23 5.59 -21.19
C PRO A 125 -18.38 5.66 -22.18
N VAL A 126 -18.21 6.47 -23.23
CA VAL A 126 -19.15 6.47 -24.35
C VAL A 126 -19.03 5.13 -25.04
N ARG A 127 -20.09 4.33 -24.99
CA ARG A 127 -20.14 3.08 -25.71
C ARG A 127 -20.05 3.38 -27.22
N ALA A 128 -18.95 2.96 -27.84
CA ALA A 128 -18.80 3.06 -29.28
C ALA A 128 -19.93 2.27 -29.97
N ALA A 129 -20.44 2.80 -31.06
CA ALA A 129 -21.35 2.04 -31.92
C ALA A 129 -20.61 0.83 -32.50
N GLY A 130 -21.27 -0.32 -32.54
CA GLY A 130 -20.69 -1.55 -33.07
C GLY A 130 -20.76 -2.72 -32.11
N PRO A 131 -20.13 -3.86 -32.44
CA PRO A 131 -20.15 -5.03 -31.58
C PRO A 131 -19.51 -4.77 -30.23
N VAL A 132 -19.98 -5.46 -29.21
CA VAL A 132 -19.35 -5.43 -27.89
C VAL A 132 -17.94 -6.00 -28.01
N ARG A 133 -16.94 -5.26 -27.53
CA ARG A 133 -15.55 -5.74 -27.49
C ARG A 133 -15.27 -6.40 -26.15
N VAL A 134 -14.79 -7.63 -26.17
CA VAL A 134 -14.46 -8.42 -24.98
C VAL A 134 -12.98 -8.76 -25.00
N LEU A 135 -12.26 -8.30 -24.00
CA LEU A 135 -10.86 -8.64 -23.79
C LEU A 135 -10.75 -9.69 -22.69
N GLY A 136 -10.27 -10.88 -23.03
CA GLY A 136 -9.85 -11.89 -22.05
C GLY A 136 -8.39 -11.66 -21.66
N LEU A 137 -8.09 -11.69 -20.37
CA LEU A 137 -6.74 -11.59 -19.84
C LEU A 137 -6.35 -12.89 -19.16
N SER A 138 -5.38 -13.62 -19.72
CA SER A 138 -4.78 -14.79 -19.10
C SER A 138 -3.53 -14.41 -18.34
N THR A 139 -3.50 -14.72 -17.03
CA THR A 139 -2.36 -14.48 -16.14
C THR A 139 -1.57 -15.75 -15.82
N THR A 140 -1.85 -16.86 -16.53
CA THR A 140 -1.08 -18.09 -16.34
C THR A 140 0.39 -17.87 -16.67
N ILE A 141 1.27 -18.36 -15.80
CA ILE A 141 2.73 -18.29 -15.95
C ILE A 141 3.32 -19.46 -16.75
N MET A 142 2.48 -20.35 -17.27
CA MET A 142 2.96 -21.50 -18.03
C MET A 142 3.57 -21.04 -19.34
N THR A 143 4.83 -21.37 -19.54
CA THR A 143 5.62 -20.97 -20.70
C THR A 143 5.66 -22.06 -21.75
N ALA A 144 6.12 -21.71 -22.97
CA ALA A 144 6.31 -22.67 -24.05
C ALA A 144 7.36 -23.76 -23.70
N ASP A 145 8.34 -23.41 -22.85
CA ASP A 145 9.39 -24.36 -22.43
C ASP A 145 8.90 -25.39 -21.40
N HIS A 146 7.82 -25.08 -20.68
CA HIS A 146 7.19 -25.96 -19.71
C HIS A 146 5.68 -25.96 -19.92
N PRO A 147 5.20 -26.48 -21.05
CA PRO A 147 3.79 -26.43 -21.39
C PRO A 147 3.00 -27.33 -20.44
N ARG A 148 2.08 -26.75 -19.71
CA ARG A 148 1.08 -27.48 -18.92
C ARG A 148 -0.29 -27.03 -19.37
N TYR A 149 -1.25 -27.94 -19.32
CA TYR A 149 -2.64 -27.61 -19.55
C TYR A 149 -3.13 -26.60 -18.49
N SER A 150 -3.67 -25.50 -18.93
CA SER A 150 -4.26 -24.48 -18.05
C SER A 150 -5.78 -24.48 -18.22
N THR A 151 -6.46 -25.08 -17.26
CA THR A 151 -7.93 -25.12 -17.24
C THR A 151 -8.55 -23.71 -17.26
N SER A 152 -7.93 -22.75 -16.58
CA SER A 152 -8.43 -21.37 -16.56
C SER A 152 -8.29 -20.67 -17.91
N GLU A 153 -7.21 -20.93 -18.64
CA GLU A 153 -7.01 -20.36 -19.97
C GLU A 153 -7.95 -21.00 -20.99
N ASP A 154 -8.10 -22.32 -20.95
CA ASP A 154 -9.04 -23.06 -21.82
C ASP A 154 -10.49 -22.61 -21.61
N LEU A 155 -10.90 -22.43 -20.34
CA LEU A 155 -12.21 -21.90 -20.02
C LEU A 155 -12.40 -20.47 -20.56
N LEU A 156 -11.37 -19.62 -20.43
CA LEU A 156 -11.39 -18.26 -20.95
C LEU A 156 -11.49 -18.25 -22.49
N GLU A 157 -10.70 -19.07 -23.18
CA GLU A 157 -10.79 -19.21 -24.65
C GLU A 157 -12.18 -19.69 -25.09
N THR A 158 -12.74 -20.67 -24.38
CA THR A 158 -14.09 -21.19 -24.65
C THR A 158 -15.12 -20.08 -24.45
N ALA A 159 -15.02 -19.31 -23.37
CA ALA A 159 -15.96 -18.21 -23.12
C ALA A 159 -15.87 -17.10 -24.18
N LEU A 160 -14.64 -16.73 -24.60
CA LEU A 160 -14.45 -15.74 -25.66
C LEU A 160 -15.00 -16.22 -27.01
N LYS A 161 -14.77 -17.50 -27.35
CA LYS A 161 -15.30 -18.10 -28.54
C LYS A 161 -16.83 -18.08 -28.52
N HIS A 162 -17.45 -18.48 -27.42
CA HIS A 162 -18.89 -18.44 -27.24
C HIS A 162 -19.45 -17.02 -27.36
N ALA A 163 -18.81 -16.04 -26.74
CA ALA A 163 -19.17 -14.63 -26.85
C ALA A 163 -19.15 -14.14 -28.31
N SER A 164 -18.18 -14.59 -29.10
CA SER A 164 -18.06 -14.22 -30.49
C SER A 164 -19.14 -14.92 -31.34
N THR A 165 -19.34 -16.24 -31.16
CA THR A 165 -20.24 -17.04 -32.02
C THR A 165 -21.71 -16.77 -31.72
N GLU A 166 -22.11 -16.70 -30.46
CA GLU A 166 -23.49 -16.58 -30.05
C GLU A 166 -23.99 -15.14 -29.94
N PHE A 167 -23.09 -14.23 -29.60
CA PHE A 167 -23.46 -12.82 -29.33
C PHE A 167 -22.82 -11.82 -30.29
N GLY A 168 -22.02 -12.26 -31.26
CA GLY A 168 -21.38 -11.38 -32.24
C GLY A 168 -20.41 -10.41 -31.64
N CYS A 169 -19.80 -10.74 -30.49
CA CYS A 169 -18.79 -9.91 -29.85
C CYS A 169 -17.49 -9.94 -30.63
N ASP A 170 -16.79 -8.78 -30.68
CA ASP A 170 -15.39 -8.71 -31.08
C ASP A 170 -14.52 -9.13 -29.89
N THR A 171 -13.84 -10.27 -30.00
CA THR A 171 -13.12 -10.87 -28.87
C THR A 171 -11.62 -10.89 -29.09
N ARG A 172 -10.84 -10.64 -28.02
CA ARG A 172 -9.40 -10.76 -28.04
C ARG A 172 -8.90 -11.42 -26.75
N LEU A 173 -7.95 -12.34 -26.89
CA LEU A 173 -7.22 -12.91 -25.75
C LEU A 173 -5.84 -12.26 -25.64
N LEU A 174 -5.53 -11.75 -24.46
CA LEU A 174 -4.22 -11.25 -24.09
C LEU A 174 -3.61 -12.19 -23.05
N ARG A 175 -2.46 -12.74 -23.36
CA ARG A 175 -1.68 -13.57 -22.42
C ARG A 175 -0.56 -12.75 -21.83
N VAL A 176 -0.57 -12.59 -20.50
CA VAL A 176 0.47 -11.80 -19.81
C VAL A 176 1.85 -12.40 -20.02
N ARG A 177 1.97 -13.73 -20.13
CA ARG A 177 3.24 -14.41 -20.41
C ARG A 177 3.91 -14.04 -21.75
N ASP A 178 3.12 -13.58 -22.70
CA ASP A 178 3.61 -13.20 -24.03
C ASP A 178 4.04 -11.72 -24.07
N LEU A 179 3.87 -10.99 -22.97
CA LEU A 179 4.23 -9.58 -22.85
C LEU A 179 5.61 -9.43 -22.22
N SER A 180 6.37 -8.47 -22.74
CA SER A 180 7.59 -8.01 -22.10
C SER A 180 7.25 -6.79 -21.23
N PHE A 181 7.41 -6.92 -19.94
CA PHE A 181 7.22 -5.80 -18.99
C PHE A 181 8.31 -5.82 -17.93
N ARG A 182 8.60 -4.67 -17.38
CA ARG A 182 9.53 -4.55 -16.26
C ARG A 182 8.86 -5.01 -14.98
N ALA A 183 9.66 -5.57 -14.07
CA ALA A 183 9.20 -5.77 -12.70
C ALA A 183 8.78 -4.43 -12.09
N CYS A 184 7.80 -4.48 -11.20
CA CYS A 184 7.40 -3.30 -10.45
C CYS A 184 8.61 -2.80 -9.64
N GLU A 185 9.08 -1.60 -9.95
CA GLU A 185 10.22 -0.97 -9.26
C GLU A 185 9.79 -0.22 -8.00
N GLY A 186 8.51 -0.33 -7.64
CA GLY A 186 7.96 0.27 -6.42
C GLY A 186 8.04 1.79 -6.46
N PHE A 187 7.19 2.43 -7.23
CA PHE A 187 6.98 3.88 -7.16
C PHE A 187 5.91 4.19 -6.12
#